data_074ef1424c1a3a14d159761dd13fdb14
#
_entry.id   074ef1424c1a3a14d159761dd13fdb14
#
_cell.length_a   1.000
_cell.length_b   1.000
_cell.length_c   1.000
_cell.angle_alpha   90.00
_cell.angle_beta   90.00
_cell.angle_gamma   90.00
#
_symmetry.space_group_name_H-M   'P 1'
#
loop_
_entity.id
_entity.type
_entity.pdbx_description
1 polymer ?
#
loop_
_entity_poly.entity_id
_entity_poly.type
_entity_poly.pdbx_seq_one_letter_code
_entity_poly.pdbx_strand_id
1 'polypeptide(L)'
;MTVKGDAEVHLVKITNIEEEEQEITPVAVIPVYGRSADNLRDHRHVTSLLHRIRTTEYGVEVKPVLSFDERGHQKNNTAYFVYGSEGEGTEPESFYPDVEMFIGEGGSFLIPEVVREEKKRCSGRNRN
;
A
#
# COMPACT_ATOMS: atom_id res chain seq x y z
N MET A 1 3.49 -1.62 -18.51
CA MET A 1 2.30 -1.66 -17.64
C MET A 1 1.25 -2.54 -18.31
N THR A 2 0.73 -3.50 -17.62
CA THR A 2 -0.31 -4.39 -18.16
C THR A 2 -1.55 -4.24 -17.29
N VAL A 3 -2.68 -3.96 -17.92
CA VAL A 3 -3.99 -3.92 -17.26
C VAL A 3 -4.76 -5.17 -17.68
N LYS A 4 -5.25 -5.92 -16.71
CA LYS A 4 -6.05 -7.11 -16.95
C LYS A 4 -7.23 -7.14 -15.97
N GLY A 5 -8.41 -6.82 -16.45
CA GLY A 5 -9.58 -6.67 -15.61
C GLY A 5 -9.44 -5.44 -14.68
N ASP A 6 -9.66 -5.64 -13.39
CA ASP A 6 -9.61 -4.60 -12.36
C ASP A 6 -8.22 -4.49 -11.69
N ALA A 7 -7.16 -4.97 -12.32
CA ALA A 7 -5.82 -4.98 -11.78
C ALA A 7 -4.81 -4.35 -12.75
N GLU A 8 -3.88 -3.59 -12.19
CA GLU A 8 -2.76 -2.98 -12.89
C GLU A 8 -1.46 -3.66 -12.43
N VAL A 9 -0.60 -4.02 -13.37
CA VAL A 9 0.67 -4.71 -13.08
C VAL A 9 1.84 -3.81 -13.46
N HIS A 10 2.71 -3.53 -12.51
CA HIS A 10 3.96 -2.80 -12.69
C HIS A 10 5.13 -3.77 -12.56
N LEU A 11 5.93 -3.88 -13.60
CA LEU A 11 7.19 -4.61 -13.59
C LEU A 11 8.35 -3.62 -13.58
N VAL A 12 9.18 -3.69 -12.55
CA VAL A 12 10.39 -2.87 -12.41
C VAL A 12 11.60 -3.79 -12.50
N LYS A 13 12.50 -3.50 -13.45
CA LYS A 13 13.78 -4.19 -13.58
C LYS A 13 14.90 -3.25 -13.22
N ILE A 14 15.71 -3.64 -12.22
CA ILE A 14 16.90 -2.91 -11.80
C ILE A 14 18.11 -3.71 -12.31
N THR A 15 19.08 -3.01 -12.94
CA THR A 15 20.31 -3.63 -13.43
C THR A 15 21.50 -2.81 -12.95
N ASN A 16 22.41 -3.46 -12.24
CA ASN A 16 23.70 -2.83 -11.92
C ASN A 16 24.55 -2.75 -13.21
N ILE A 17 25.00 -1.57 -13.53
CA ILE A 17 25.89 -1.30 -14.68
C ILE A 17 27.32 -0.98 -14.27
N GLU A 18 27.61 -0.97 -12.98
CA GLU A 18 28.94 -0.76 -12.43
C GLU A 18 29.71 -2.09 -12.31
N GLU A 19 31.03 -2.01 -12.23
CA GLU A 19 31.88 -3.20 -12.04
C GLU A 19 31.85 -3.69 -10.58
N GLU A 20 31.47 -2.81 -9.63
CA GLU A 20 31.39 -3.13 -8.22
C GLU A 20 29.99 -3.65 -7.87
N GLU A 21 29.93 -4.64 -7.00
CA GLU A 21 28.69 -5.15 -6.46
C GLU A 21 27.97 -4.09 -5.62
N GLN A 22 26.69 -3.89 -5.88
CA GLN A 22 25.83 -2.92 -5.19
C GLN A 22 24.71 -3.64 -4.46
N GLU A 23 24.56 -3.37 -3.17
CA GLU A 23 23.40 -3.81 -2.39
C GLU A 23 22.30 -2.76 -2.50
N ILE A 24 21.12 -3.18 -2.94
CA ILE A 24 19.97 -2.28 -3.16
C ILE A 24 18.76 -2.84 -2.45
N THR A 25 18.11 -2.01 -1.65
CA THR A 25 16.80 -2.30 -1.05
C THR A 25 15.73 -1.47 -1.75
N PRO A 26 14.99 -2.02 -2.71
CA PRO A 26 13.94 -1.28 -3.40
C PRO A 26 12.72 -1.06 -2.49
N VAL A 27 12.15 0.12 -2.54
CA VAL A 27 10.92 0.46 -1.82
C VAL A 27 9.89 0.98 -2.82
N ALA A 28 8.76 0.28 -2.94
CA ALA A 28 7.63 0.74 -3.73
C ALA A 28 6.64 1.52 -2.84
N VAL A 29 6.31 2.74 -3.23
CA VAL A 29 5.34 3.58 -2.53
C VAL A 29 4.13 3.77 -3.44
N ILE A 30 3.03 3.11 -3.08
CA ILE A 30 1.81 3.11 -3.87
C ILE A 30 0.65 3.58 -2.99
N PRO A 31 0.12 4.78 -3.22
CA PRO A 31 -1.01 5.26 -2.46
C PRO A 31 -2.29 4.53 -2.86
N VAL A 32 -3.01 4.03 -1.85
CA VAL A 32 -4.32 3.39 -2.06
C VAL A 32 -5.42 4.34 -1.63
N TYR A 33 -6.22 4.78 -2.59
CA TYR A 33 -7.39 5.61 -2.35
C TYR A 33 -8.65 4.75 -2.42
N GLY A 34 -8.98 4.10 -1.32
CA GLY A 34 -10.21 3.33 -1.21
C GLY A 34 -11.42 4.24 -1.25
N ARG A 35 -12.20 4.18 -2.33
CA ARG A 35 -13.45 4.92 -2.43
C ARG A 35 -14.60 4.10 -1.86
N SER A 36 -15.38 4.75 -1.02
CA SER A 36 -16.62 4.21 -0.51
C SER A 36 -17.84 5.07 -0.88
N ALA A 37 -17.67 6.08 -1.72
CA ALA A 37 -18.75 6.95 -2.18
C ALA A 37 -18.52 7.45 -3.59
N ASP A 38 -19.58 7.53 -4.36
CA ASP A 38 -19.57 8.13 -5.71
C ASP A 38 -19.53 9.66 -5.64
N ASN A 39 -20.02 10.23 -4.55
CA ASN A 39 -20.03 11.69 -4.36
C ASN A 39 -18.74 12.18 -3.70
N LEU A 40 -17.91 12.84 -4.49
CA LEU A 40 -16.58 13.32 -4.10
C LEU A 40 -16.58 14.48 -3.11
N ARG A 41 -17.71 15.16 -2.91
CA ARG A 41 -17.72 16.46 -2.25
C ARG A 41 -17.74 16.39 -0.74
N ASP A 42 -18.58 15.55 -0.18
CA ASP A 42 -19.00 15.71 1.20
C ASP A 42 -18.42 14.67 2.19
N HIS A 43 -17.79 13.62 1.70
CA HIS A 43 -17.47 12.47 2.55
C HIS A 43 -16.00 12.02 2.56
N ARG A 44 -15.08 12.81 2.00
CA ARG A 44 -13.66 12.44 1.93
C ARG A 44 -13.05 12.05 3.27
N HIS A 45 -13.35 12.81 4.31
CA HIS A 45 -12.78 12.57 5.63
C HIS A 45 -13.43 11.40 6.35
N VAL A 46 -14.74 11.27 6.21
CA VAL A 46 -15.49 10.21 6.90
C VAL A 46 -15.19 8.84 6.28
N THR A 47 -15.07 8.76 4.97
CA THR A 47 -14.80 7.49 4.29
C THR A 47 -13.42 6.94 4.55
N SER A 48 -12.40 7.79 4.70
CA SER A 48 -11.05 7.35 5.04
C SER A 48 -10.94 6.77 6.46
N LEU A 49 -11.73 7.26 7.39
CA LEU A 49 -11.77 6.75 8.77
C LEU A 49 -12.42 5.37 8.89
N LEU A 50 -13.16 4.94 7.87
CA LEU A 50 -13.88 3.67 7.86
C LEU A 50 -13.15 2.58 7.08
N HIS A 51 -11.88 2.76 6.79
CA HIS A 51 -11.08 1.75 6.13
C HIS A 51 -10.59 0.71 7.11
N ARG A 52 -10.66 -0.56 6.70
CA ARG A 52 -9.95 -1.65 7.36
C ARG A 52 -8.74 -2.00 6.53
N ILE A 53 -7.57 -1.93 7.15
CA ILE A 53 -6.31 -2.25 6.53
C ILE A 53 -5.82 -3.58 7.07
N ARG A 54 -5.41 -4.48 6.19
CA ARG A 54 -4.85 -5.78 6.52
C ARG A 54 -3.59 -6.01 5.71
N THR A 55 -2.56 -6.53 6.35
CA THR A 55 -1.37 -7.03 5.67
C THR A 55 -1.51 -8.52 5.38
N THR A 56 -0.97 -8.94 4.25
CA THR A 56 -0.84 -10.35 3.83
C THR A 56 0.63 -10.68 3.62
N GLU A 57 0.95 -11.86 3.16
CA GLU A 57 2.31 -12.26 2.82
C GLU A 57 2.91 -11.40 1.70
N TYR A 58 2.08 -10.96 0.75
CA TYR A 58 2.52 -10.24 -0.45
C TYR A 58 2.17 -8.76 -0.46
N GLY A 59 1.46 -8.23 0.52
CA GLY A 59 1.11 -6.83 0.50
C GLY A 59 -0.01 -6.39 1.42
N VAL A 60 -0.70 -5.35 1.00
CA VAL A 60 -1.70 -4.65 1.80
C VAL A 60 -3.04 -4.66 1.11
N GLU A 61 -4.08 -4.97 1.89
CA GLU A 61 -5.49 -4.85 1.48
C GLU A 61 -6.16 -3.74 2.25
N VAL A 62 -6.90 -2.90 1.54
CA VAL A 62 -7.73 -1.83 2.10
C VAL A 62 -9.18 -2.09 1.76
N LYS A 63 -10.00 -2.26 2.79
CA LYS A 63 -11.43 -2.51 2.61
C LYS A 63 -12.24 -1.40 3.28
N PRO A 64 -12.86 -0.50 2.51
CA PRO A 64 -13.83 0.44 3.05
C PRO A 64 -15.02 -0.33 3.64
N VAL A 65 -15.47 0.05 4.83
CA VAL A 65 -16.55 -0.67 5.53
C VAL A 65 -17.91 -0.31 4.97
N LEU A 66 -18.08 0.97 4.64
CA LEU A 66 -19.34 1.53 4.14
C LEU A 66 -19.13 2.23 2.81
N SER A 67 -20.14 2.23 1.98
CA SER A 67 -20.28 3.12 0.85
C SER A 67 -21.46 4.06 1.08
N PHE A 68 -21.40 5.20 0.40
CA PHE A 68 -22.45 6.20 0.43
C PHE A 68 -22.92 6.45 -0.99
N ASP A 69 -24.19 6.29 -1.22
CA ASP A 69 -24.85 6.70 -2.45
C ASP A 69 -26.02 7.62 -2.13
N GLU A 70 -26.79 8.00 -3.14
CA GLU A 70 -28.00 8.84 -2.97
C GLU A 70 -29.06 8.22 -2.06
N ARG A 71 -28.95 6.93 -1.78
CA ARG A 71 -29.88 6.16 -0.92
C ARG A 71 -29.39 6.06 0.52
N GLY A 72 -28.18 6.61 0.81
CA GLY A 72 -27.58 6.60 2.13
C GLY A 72 -26.44 5.59 2.28
N HIS A 73 -26.27 5.10 3.50
CA HIS A 73 -25.18 4.18 3.83
C HIS A 73 -25.47 2.77 3.35
N GLN A 74 -24.53 2.17 2.65
CA GLN A 74 -24.59 0.78 2.20
C GLN A 74 -23.31 0.04 2.59
N LYS A 75 -23.42 -1.27 2.76
CA LYS A 75 -22.25 -2.12 2.98
C LYS A 75 -21.39 -2.14 1.74
N ASN A 76 -20.12 -1.77 1.88
CA ASN A 76 -19.17 -1.84 0.77
C ASN A 76 -18.64 -3.28 0.61
N ASN A 77 -18.70 -3.78 -0.61
CA ASN A 77 -18.17 -5.11 -0.98
C ASN A 77 -16.87 -5.02 -1.78
N THR A 78 -16.36 -3.81 -2.04
CA THR A 78 -15.13 -3.61 -2.79
C THR A 78 -13.92 -3.65 -1.85
N ALA A 79 -12.86 -4.32 -2.26
CA ALA A 79 -11.56 -4.26 -1.61
C ALA A 79 -10.52 -3.77 -2.63
N TYR A 80 -9.57 -2.99 -2.14
CA TYR A 80 -8.41 -2.53 -2.89
C TYR A 80 -7.19 -3.24 -2.34
N PHE A 81 -6.23 -3.56 -3.19
CA PHE A 81 -5.02 -4.21 -2.75
C PHE A 81 -3.79 -3.73 -3.53
N VAL A 82 -2.66 -3.77 -2.86
CA VAL A 82 -1.34 -3.61 -3.46
C VAL A 82 -0.52 -4.83 -3.06
N TYR A 83 -0.16 -5.63 -4.03
CA TYR A 83 0.69 -6.80 -3.83
C TYR A 83 1.98 -6.64 -4.60
N GLY A 84 3.06 -7.12 -4.04
CA GLY A 84 4.37 -7.15 -4.65
C GLY A 84 5.06 -8.49 -4.45
N SER A 85 5.97 -8.80 -5.33
CA SER A 85 6.90 -9.92 -5.17
C SER A 85 8.17 -9.61 -5.92
N GLU A 86 9.25 -10.25 -5.56
CA GLU A 86 10.44 -10.31 -6.39
C GLU A 86 10.23 -11.24 -7.59
N GLY A 87 11.19 -11.26 -8.52
CA GLY A 87 11.04 -11.94 -9.82
C GLY A 87 10.70 -13.44 -9.75
N GLU A 88 11.06 -14.11 -8.68
CA GLU A 88 10.77 -15.53 -8.45
C GLU A 88 9.55 -15.78 -7.55
N GLY A 89 8.80 -14.73 -7.22
CA GLY A 89 7.62 -14.81 -6.34
C GLY A 89 7.93 -14.76 -4.86
N THR A 90 9.14 -14.32 -4.50
CA THR A 90 9.53 -14.12 -3.11
C THR A 90 8.75 -12.97 -2.49
N GLU A 91 8.31 -13.15 -1.25
CA GLU A 91 7.57 -12.15 -0.50
C GLU A 91 8.41 -10.91 -0.21
N PRO A 92 7.82 -9.71 -0.20
CA PRO A 92 8.49 -8.50 0.29
C PRO A 92 8.91 -8.64 1.75
N GLU A 93 10.06 -8.07 2.11
CA GLU A 93 10.58 -8.15 3.49
C GLU A 93 9.69 -7.41 4.51
N SER A 94 9.06 -6.33 4.12
CA SER A 94 8.28 -5.50 5.04
C SER A 94 7.21 -4.68 4.34
N PHE A 95 6.22 -4.25 5.13
CA PHE A 95 5.11 -3.40 4.68
C PHE A 95 4.86 -2.25 5.65
N TYR A 96 4.51 -1.11 5.10
CA TYR A 96 4.12 0.08 5.83
C TYR A 96 2.70 0.48 5.42
N PRO A 97 1.67 -0.11 6.05
CA PRO A 97 0.28 -0.01 5.59
C PRO A 97 -0.34 1.37 5.77
N ASP A 98 0.27 2.24 6.55
CA ASP A 98 -0.17 3.62 6.68
C ASP A 98 0.98 4.62 6.49
N VAL A 99 0.60 5.83 6.14
CA VAL A 99 1.54 6.89 5.81
C VAL A 99 2.37 7.36 7.01
N GLU A 100 1.79 7.36 8.20
CA GLU A 100 2.48 7.79 9.43
C GLU A 100 3.56 6.78 9.80
N MET A 101 3.29 5.50 9.64
CA MET A 101 4.29 4.45 9.84
C MET A 101 5.43 4.54 8.83
N PHE A 102 5.13 4.93 7.58
CA PHE A 102 6.13 5.07 6.53
C PHE A 102 7.00 6.33 6.72
N ILE A 103 6.37 7.47 6.95
CA ILE A 103 7.08 8.73 7.15
C ILE A 103 7.88 8.70 8.45
N GLY A 104 7.27 8.22 9.54
CA GLY A 104 7.84 8.22 10.88
C GLY A 104 7.94 9.60 11.53
N GLU A 105 8.28 9.62 12.80
CA GLU A 105 8.44 10.86 13.56
C GLU A 105 9.69 11.62 13.08
N GLY A 106 9.49 12.84 12.61
CA GLY A 106 10.56 13.70 12.07
C GLY A 106 10.94 13.43 10.61
N GLY A 107 10.27 12.48 9.95
CA GLY A 107 10.42 12.22 8.52
C GLY A 107 9.52 13.09 7.64
N SER A 108 9.60 12.88 6.36
CA SER A 108 8.74 13.49 5.34
C SER A 108 8.55 12.54 4.15
N PHE A 109 7.66 12.86 3.22
CA PHE A 109 7.55 12.10 1.98
C PHE A 109 8.82 12.09 1.13
N LEU A 110 9.64 13.14 1.22
CA LEU A 110 10.92 13.20 0.50
C LEU A 110 12.02 12.40 1.19
N ILE A 111 11.96 12.31 2.51
CA ILE A 111 12.93 11.60 3.36
C ILE A 111 12.15 10.84 4.43
N PRO A 112 11.53 9.72 4.09
CA PRO A 112 10.82 8.91 5.07
C PRO A 112 11.79 8.30 6.09
N GLU A 113 11.38 8.21 7.32
CA GLU A 113 12.19 7.67 8.40
C GLU A 113 12.58 6.21 8.15
N VAL A 114 11.65 5.43 7.60
CA VAL A 114 11.90 4.01 7.28
C VAL A 114 13.01 3.81 6.26
N VAL A 115 13.16 4.74 5.30
CA VAL A 115 14.24 4.69 4.30
C VAL A 115 15.54 5.17 4.93
N ARG A 116 15.48 6.19 5.80
CA ARG A 116 16.66 6.75 6.44
C ARG A 116 17.30 5.81 7.45
N GLU A 117 16.49 5.10 8.24
CA GLU A 117 16.97 4.26 9.33
C GLU A 117 17.03 2.77 8.98
N GLU A 118 16.72 2.38 7.72
CA GLU A 118 16.66 0.98 7.27
C GLU A 118 15.83 0.09 8.22
N LYS A 119 14.74 0.63 8.77
CA LYS A 119 13.89 -0.09 9.70
C LYS A 119 13.18 -1.24 8.98
N LYS A 120 13.72 -2.44 9.11
CA LYS A 120 13.05 -3.68 8.73
C LYS A 120 11.89 -3.91 9.69
N ARG A 121 10.65 -3.73 9.24
CA ARG A 121 9.49 -4.22 9.97
C ARG A 121 9.16 -5.60 9.45
N CYS A 122 9.28 -6.58 10.33
CA CYS A 122 8.77 -7.92 10.05
C CYS A 122 7.32 -7.80 9.58
N SER A 123 7.01 -8.46 8.47
CA SER A 123 5.64 -8.66 8.00
C SER A 123 4.78 -9.05 9.18
N GLY A 124 3.78 -8.25 9.49
CA GLY A 124 2.94 -8.51 10.64
C GLY A 124 2.20 -9.83 10.50
N ARG A 125 2.80 -10.89 11.01
CA ARG A 125 2.06 -12.11 11.31
C ARG A 125 1.00 -11.72 12.32
N ASN A 126 -0.22 -11.71 11.87
CA ASN A 126 -1.47 -11.73 12.64
C ASN A 126 -1.31 -11.33 14.11
N ARG A 127 -1.67 -10.12 14.44
CA ARG A 127 -2.21 -9.84 15.76
C ARG A 127 -3.72 -9.91 15.62
N ASN A 128 -4.27 -11.00 16.11
CA ASN A 128 -5.70 -11.16 16.40
C ASN A 128 -6.20 -10.04 17.32
#